data_77e15b83a23c5f709eeb6c9cb2706483
#
_entry.id   77e15b83a23c5f709eeb6c9cb2706483
#
_cell.length_a   1.000
_cell.length_b   1.000
_cell.length_c   1.000
_cell.angle_alpha   90.00
_cell.angle_beta   90.00
_cell.angle_gamma   90.00
#
_symmetry.space_group_name_H-M   'P 1'
#
loop_
_entity.id
_entity.type
_entity.pdbx_description
1 polymer ?
#
loop_
_entity_poly.entity_id
_entity_poly.type
_entity_poly.pdbx_seq_one_letter_code
_entity_poly.pdbx_strand_id
1 'polypeptide(L)'
;MKVLVPIKRVIDYNVKVRVKADNSNVDLANVKMAINPFCEIAVEEAVRLKEAGIATEVIAVSIGNKSCQEQLRTALALGADRAIQIETDESLDSINVAKLLQKIVEEEQPQLVILGKQSIDSDNNQTGQMLAALTGMAQGTFASAVSIDGDKVNVTREVDSGLQTIALTLPAIVTTDLRLNEPRYASLPNIMKAKRKPLVVKAAADFGIDLTARTNLIKVTPPAERKAGIIVESIDELVEKLKNEAKVIS
;
A
#
# COMPACT_ATOMS: atom_id res chain seq x y z
N MET A 1 -8.04 19.90 -5.94
CA MET A 1 -8.73 18.61 -5.97
C MET A 1 -8.63 17.92 -4.62
N LYS A 2 -9.57 17.03 -4.28
CA LYS A 2 -9.52 16.16 -3.10
C LYS A 2 -8.76 14.88 -3.44
N VAL A 3 -7.79 14.48 -2.61
CA VAL A 3 -7.02 13.24 -2.77
C VAL A 3 -7.29 12.30 -1.60
N LEU A 4 -7.66 11.05 -1.91
CA LEU A 4 -7.86 9.98 -0.93
C LEU A 4 -6.65 9.06 -0.93
N VAL A 5 -6.12 8.75 0.26
CA VAL A 5 -4.92 7.93 0.42
C VAL A 5 -5.20 6.75 1.35
N PRO A 6 -5.54 5.58 0.81
CA PRO A 6 -5.59 4.35 1.58
C PRO A 6 -4.21 3.94 2.11
N ILE A 7 -4.12 3.68 3.42
CA ILE A 7 -2.90 3.21 4.07
C ILE A 7 -3.14 1.91 4.82
N LYS A 8 -2.12 1.08 4.97
CA LYS A 8 -2.19 -0.17 5.71
C LYS A 8 -1.17 -0.20 6.84
N ARG A 9 -1.61 -0.69 8.01
CA ARG A 9 -0.73 -1.02 9.14
C ARG A 9 -0.10 -2.38 8.90
N VAL A 10 1.22 -2.44 8.94
CA VAL A 10 2.02 -3.67 8.72
C VAL A 10 3.14 -3.77 9.76
N ILE A 11 3.77 -4.92 9.88
CA ILE A 11 5.02 -5.06 10.65
C ILE A 11 6.09 -4.17 10.00
N ASP A 12 6.83 -3.41 10.83
CA ASP A 12 7.97 -2.61 10.35
C ASP A 12 8.98 -3.52 9.63
N TYR A 13 9.37 -3.14 8.42
CA TYR A 13 10.25 -3.95 7.55
C TYR A 13 11.64 -4.24 8.15
N ASN A 14 12.06 -3.50 9.17
CA ASN A 14 13.30 -3.76 9.90
C ASN A 14 13.15 -4.87 10.95
N VAL A 15 11.92 -5.31 11.24
CA VAL A 15 11.66 -6.35 12.23
C VAL A 15 11.81 -7.72 11.63
N LYS A 16 12.58 -8.59 12.29
CA LYS A 16 12.62 -10.01 11.93
C LYS A 16 11.31 -10.68 12.34
N VAL A 17 10.50 -11.00 11.34
CA VAL A 17 9.21 -11.68 11.52
C VAL A 17 9.40 -13.08 12.12
N ARG A 18 8.55 -13.44 13.08
CA ARG A 18 8.52 -14.77 13.71
C ARG A 18 7.16 -15.41 13.46
N VAL A 19 7.16 -16.72 13.33
CA VAL A 19 5.94 -17.52 13.21
C VAL A 19 5.52 -17.99 14.61
N LYS A 20 4.24 -18.03 14.90
CA LYS A 20 3.71 -18.60 16.16
C LYS A 20 4.10 -20.07 16.27
N ALA A 21 4.22 -20.58 17.50
CA ALA A 21 4.63 -21.96 17.77
C ALA A 21 3.69 -23.01 17.15
N ASP A 22 2.40 -22.68 17.01
CA ASP A 22 1.37 -23.52 16.38
C ASP A 22 1.29 -23.37 14.85
N ASN A 23 2.12 -22.54 14.25
CA ASN A 23 2.10 -22.20 12.84
C ASN A 23 0.77 -21.58 12.34
N SER A 24 -0.10 -21.12 13.21
CA SER A 24 -1.39 -20.54 12.82
C SER A 24 -1.27 -19.16 12.18
N ASN A 25 -0.26 -18.39 12.55
CA ASN A 25 -0.04 -17.02 12.03
C ASN A 25 1.37 -16.52 12.36
N VAL A 26 1.65 -15.31 11.94
CA VAL A 26 2.82 -14.53 12.39
C VAL A 26 2.61 -14.08 13.84
N ASP A 27 3.68 -14.09 14.64
CA ASP A 27 3.65 -13.57 16.01
C ASP A 27 3.73 -12.04 15.98
N LEU A 28 2.66 -11.39 16.41
CA LEU A 28 2.54 -9.93 16.49
C LEU A 28 2.79 -9.38 17.91
N ALA A 29 3.12 -10.25 18.89
CA ALA A 29 3.33 -9.80 20.26
C ALA A 29 4.60 -8.92 20.36
N ASN A 30 4.44 -7.70 20.85
CA ASN A 30 5.51 -6.72 21.05
C ASN A 30 6.32 -6.39 19.77
N VAL A 31 5.67 -6.47 18.62
CA VAL A 31 6.28 -6.15 17.33
C VAL A 31 6.00 -4.69 16.97
N LYS A 32 7.04 -3.98 16.55
CA LYS A 32 6.87 -2.62 16.02
C LYS A 32 6.07 -2.66 14.72
N MET A 33 5.02 -1.84 14.66
CA MET A 33 4.17 -1.69 13.49
C MET A 33 4.42 -0.33 12.82
N ALA A 34 4.25 -0.27 11.50
CA ALA A 34 4.47 0.94 10.70
C ALA A 34 3.40 1.08 9.61
N ILE A 35 3.40 2.21 8.91
CA ILE A 35 2.69 2.33 7.65
C ILE A 35 3.42 1.44 6.62
N ASN A 36 2.69 0.75 5.78
CA ASN A 36 3.28 0.01 4.67
C ASN A 36 4.12 0.95 3.78
N PRO A 37 5.38 0.59 3.44
CA PRO A 37 6.28 1.47 2.70
C PRO A 37 5.69 2.04 1.41
N PHE A 38 4.98 1.23 0.63
CA PHE A 38 4.29 1.72 -0.58
C PHE A 38 3.18 2.73 -0.27
N CYS A 39 2.55 2.62 0.89
CA CYS A 39 1.55 3.60 1.34
C CYS A 39 2.19 4.89 1.83
N GLU A 40 3.41 4.84 2.41
CA GLU A 40 4.16 6.06 2.76
C GLU A 40 4.50 6.88 1.51
N ILE A 41 4.90 6.21 0.42
CA ILE A 41 5.09 6.84 -0.89
C ILE A 41 3.81 7.52 -1.37
N ALA A 42 2.66 6.87 -1.20
CA ALA A 42 1.36 7.43 -1.60
C ALA A 42 1.00 8.68 -0.77
N VAL A 43 1.24 8.65 0.54
CA VAL A 43 1.03 9.82 1.42
C VAL A 43 1.94 10.97 1.02
N GLU A 44 3.23 10.70 0.79
CA GLU A 44 4.20 11.71 0.36
C GLU A 44 3.78 12.37 -0.94
N GLU A 45 3.35 11.58 -1.94
CA GLU A 45 2.91 12.13 -3.23
C GLU A 45 1.68 13.04 -3.08
N ALA A 46 0.68 12.61 -2.30
CA ALA A 46 -0.51 13.41 -2.04
C ALA A 46 -0.17 14.73 -1.33
N VAL A 47 0.79 14.70 -0.39
CA VAL A 47 1.25 15.90 0.31
C VAL A 47 2.02 16.82 -0.64
N ARG A 48 2.87 16.30 -1.54
CA ARG A 48 3.56 17.09 -2.58
C ARG A 48 2.57 17.77 -3.52
N LEU A 49 1.53 17.06 -3.95
CA LEU A 49 0.46 17.65 -4.76
C LEU A 49 -0.25 18.79 -4.03
N LYS A 50 -0.43 18.67 -2.71
CA LYS A 50 -1.00 19.73 -1.90
C LYS A 50 -0.08 20.93 -1.75
N GLU A 51 1.20 20.72 -1.51
CA GLU A 51 2.22 21.78 -1.42
C GLU A 51 2.37 22.54 -2.74
N ALA A 52 2.17 21.84 -3.87
CA ALA A 52 2.12 22.43 -5.20
C ALA A 52 0.81 23.20 -5.50
N GLY A 53 -0.15 23.25 -4.55
CA GLY A 53 -1.44 23.91 -4.73
C GLY A 53 -2.43 23.14 -5.63
N ILE A 54 -2.09 21.92 -6.04
CA ILE A 54 -2.93 21.08 -6.90
C ILE A 54 -4.01 20.38 -6.08
N ALA A 55 -3.63 19.74 -4.97
CA ALA A 55 -4.59 19.17 -4.04
C ALA A 55 -5.03 20.23 -3.01
N THR A 56 -6.32 20.28 -2.73
CA THR A 56 -6.92 21.16 -1.71
C THR A 56 -7.11 20.44 -0.37
N GLU A 57 -7.28 19.13 -0.42
CA GLU A 57 -7.47 18.29 0.76
C GLU A 57 -6.87 16.90 0.54
N VAL A 58 -6.15 16.39 1.54
CA VAL A 58 -5.59 15.03 1.58
C VAL A 58 -6.24 14.27 2.73
N ILE A 59 -6.92 13.16 2.40
CA ILE A 59 -7.63 12.32 3.35
C ILE A 59 -6.94 10.96 3.43
N ALA A 60 -6.42 10.61 4.61
CA ALA A 60 -5.91 9.27 4.85
C ALA A 60 -7.02 8.33 5.30
N VAL A 61 -7.08 7.11 4.77
CA VAL A 61 -8.04 6.10 5.21
C VAL A 61 -7.33 4.80 5.55
N SER A 62 -7.73 4.12 6.62
CA SER A 62 -7.22 2.80 7.00
C SER A 62 -8.37 1.91 7.47
N ILE A 63 -8.27 0.63 7.15
CA ILE A 63 -9.27 -0.39 7.51
C ILE A 63 -8.60 -1.38 8.46
N GLY A 64 -9.23 -1.66 9.58
CA GLY A 64 -8.75 -2.59 10.59
C GLY A 64 -9.12 -2.17 12.00
N ASN A 65 -8.58 -2.86 12.98
CA ASN A 65 -8.90 -2.62 14.39
C ASN A 65 -8.39 -1.24 14.89
N LYS A 66 -8.76 -0.90 16.10
CA LYS A 66 -8.43 0.41 16.73
C LYS A 66 -6.95 0.78 16.65
N SER A 67 -6.03 -0.18 16.62
CA SER A 67 -4.60 0.11 16.55
C SER A 67 -4.14 0.75 15.23
N CYS A 68 -4.97 0.68 14.15
CA CYS A 68 -4.70 1.39 12.91
C CYS A 68 -4.68 2.93 13.06
N GLN A 69 -5.25 3.46 14.15
CA GLN A 69 -5.20 4.90 14.45
C GLN A 69 -3.78 5.43 14.60
N GLU A 70 -2.84 4.62 15.05
CA GLU A 70 -1.43 5.01 15.16
C GLU A 70 -0.86 5.40 13.79
N GLN A 71 -1.11 4.57 12.78
CA GLN A 71 -0.64 4.82 11.41
C GLN A 71 -1.40 5.98 10.76
N LEU A 72 -2.69 6.14 11.04
CA LEU A 72 -3.45 7.32 10.61
C LEU A 72 -2.90 8.60 11.25
N ARG A 73 -2.53 8.59 12.53
CA ARG A 73 -1.87 9.73 13.19
C ARG A 73 -0.51 10.02 12.58
N THR A 74 0.23 9.00 12.12
CA THR A 74 1.48 9.18 11.38
C THR A 74 1.21 9.86 10.03
N ALA A 75 0.23 9.42 9.25
CA ALA A 75 -0.15 10.06 8.00
C ALA A 75 -0.58 11.53 8.19
N LEU A 76 -1.32 11.82 9.27
CA LEU A 76 -1.68 13.19 9.66
C LEU A 76 -0.46 14.05 10.01
N ALA A 77 0.57 13.45 10.63
CA ALA A 77 1.81 14.13 10.95
C ALA A 77 2.68 14.40 9.71
N LEU A 78 2.61 13.52 8.71
CA LEU A 78 3.26 13.69 7.42
C LEU A 78 2.63 14.79 6.56
N GLY A 79 1.35 15.14 6.78
CA GLY A 79 0.73 16.25 6.08
C GLY A 79 -0.74 16.07 5.68
N ALA A 80 -1.32 14.88 5.83
CA ALA A 80 -2.75 14.68 5.60
C ALA A 80 -3.59 15.61 6.48
N ASP A 81 -4.76 16.04 5.98
CA ASP A 81 -5.64 17.00 6.66
C ASP A 81 -6.51 16.33 7.71
N ARG A 82 -7.14 15.24 7.33
CA ARG A 82 -7.98 14.42 8.18
C ARG A 82 -7.83 12.95 7.87
N ALA A 83 -8.35 12.12 8.75
CA ALA A 83 -8.27 10.68 8.61
C ALA A 83 -9.64 10.01 8.82
N ILE A 84 -9.84 8.87 8.18
CA ILE A 84 -10.99 8.01 8.34
C ILE A 84 -10.47 6.62 8.71
N GLN A 85 -10.97 6.06 9.80
CA GLN A 85 -10.81 4.65 10.13
C GLN A 85 -12.10 3.91 9.81
N ILE A 86 -12.00 2.81 9.08
CA ILE A 86 -13.07 1.80 9.02
C ILE A 86 -12.68 0.71 10.01
N GLU A 87 -13.39 0.67 11.14
CA GLU A 87 -13.07 -0.24 12.25
C GLU A 87 -13.68 -1.61 12.02
N THR A 88 -12.81 -2.63 12.08
CA THR A 88 -13.17 -4.04 12.05
C THR A 88 -12.04 -4.88 12.61
N ASP A 89 -12.37 -5.97 13.29
CA ASP A 89 -11.42 -7.00 13.74
C ASP A 89 -11.32 -8.17 12.74
N GLU A 90 -12.14 -8.15 11.68
CA GLU A 90 -12.16 -9.20 10.67
C GLU A 90 -10.90 -9.17 9.80
N SER A 91 -10.45 -10.36 9.40
CA SER A 91 -9.42 -10.51 8.37
C SER A 91 -10.06 -10.34 6.99
N LEU A 92 -9.67 -9.32 6.27
CA LEU A 92 -10.29 -8.96 5.01
C LEU A 92 -9.46 -9.38 3.80
N ASP A 93 -10.10 -10.00 2.82
CA ASP A 93 -9.55 -10.19 1.48
C ASP A 93 -9.44 -8.86 0.73
N SER A 94 -8.54 -8.77 -0.26
CA SER A 94 -8.34 -7.55 -1.05
C SER A 94 -9.63 -7.01 -1.67
N ILE A 95 -10.55 -7.88 -2.10
CA ILE A 95 -11.85 -7.48 -2.66
C ILE A 95 -12.75 -6.83 -1.61
N ASN A 96 -12.75 -7.31 -0.37
CA ASN A 96 -13.54 -6.75 0.70
C ASN A 96 -12.99 -5.37 1.13
N VAL A 97 -11.66 -5.22 1.15
CA VAL A 97 -11.01 -3.92 1.33
C VAL A 97 -11.42 -2.96 0.21
N ALA A 98 -11.40 -3.40 -1.05
CA ALA A 98 -11.80 -2.57 -2.19
C ALA A 98 -13.27 -2.14 -2.12
N LYS A 99 -14.19 -3.02 -1.70
CA LYS A 99 -15.62 -2.69 -1.50
C LYS A 99 -15.82 -1.62 -0.42
N LEU A 100 -15.11 -1.73 0.71
CA LEU A 100 -15.17 -0.71 1.77
C LEU A 100 -14.60 0.62 1.30
N LEU A 101 -13.47 0.59 0.57
CA LEU A 101 -12.90 1.80 -0.02
C LEU A 101 -13.81 2.42 -1.08
N GLN A 102 -14.54 1.62 -1.86
CA GLN A 102 -15.56 2.11 -2.80
C GLN A 102 -16.60 2.98 -2.07
N LYS A 103 -17.08 2.55 -0.90
CA LYS A 103 -18.03 3.35 -0.10
C LYS A 103 -17.45 4.68 0.35
N ILE A 104 -16.17 4.70 0.73
CA ILE A 104 -15.48 5.96 1.04
C ILE A 104 -15.33 6.84 -0.21
N VAL A 105 -15.04 6.27 -1.36
CA VAL A 105 -14.99 7.01 -2.63
C VAL A 105 -16.36 7.59 -2.98
N GLU A 106 -17.45 6.82 -2.79
CA GLU A 106 -18.82 7.29 -3.00
C GLU A 106 -19.21 8.45 -2.07
N GLU A 107 -18.78 8.41 -0.80
CA GLU A 107 -19.08 9.48 0.17
C GLU A 107 -18.20 10.73 -0.03
N GLU A 108 -16.91 10.54 -0.26
CA GLU A 108 -15.93 11.62 -0.28
C GLU A 108 -15.76 12.26 -1.65
N GLN A 109 -16.12 11.56 -2.72
CA GLN A 109 -16.01 12.02 -4.11
C GLN A 109 -14.61 12.59 -4.44
N PRO A 110 -13.52 11.85 -4.17
CA PRO A 110 -12.18 12.30 -4.49
C PRO A 110 -11.97 12.34 -6.01
N GLN A 111 -11.20 13.31 -6.49
CA GLN A 111 -10.76 13.34 -7.89
C GLN A 111 -9.60 12.41 -8.14
N LEU A 112 -8.82 12.09 -7.09
CA LEU A 112 -7.67 11.20 -7.19
C LEU A 112 -7.59 10.30 -5.96
N VAL A 113 -7.41 9.01 -6.18
CA VAL A 113 -7.06 8.04 -5.14
C VAL A 113 -5.64 7.59 -5.38
N ILE A 114 -4.75 7.76 -4.39
CA ILE A 114 -3.36 7.31 -4.48
C ILE A 114 -3.14 6.29 -3.37
N LEU A 115 -2.73 5.08 -3.71
CA LEU A 115 -2.47 4.02 -2.74
C LEU A 115 -1.22 3.21 -3.10
N GLY A 116 -0.60 2.56 -2.11
CA GLY A 116 0.51 1.67 -2.37
C GLY A 116 0.11 0.53 -3.32
N LYS A 117 0.99 0.16 -4.27
CA LYS A 117 0.69 -0.93 -5.22
C LYS A 117 0.42 -2.25 -4.52
N GLN A 118 1.10 -2.50 -3.41
CA GLN A 118 1.02 -3.74 -2.65
C GLN A 118 1.34 -3.47 -1.18
N SER A 119 1.15 -4.46 -0.31
CA SER A 119 1.58 -4.41 1.08
C SER A 119 2.61 -5.50 1.35
N ILE A 120 3.62 -5.20 2.16
CA ILE A 120 4.76 -6.10 2.41
C ILE A 120 4.41 -7.35 3.22
N ASP A 121 3.21 -7.42 3.79
CA ASP A 121 2.72 -8.56 4.57
C ASP A 121 2.01 -9.62 3.72
N SER A 122 1.20 -9.21 2.74
CA SER A 122 0.41 -10.13 1.91
C SER A 122 0.86 -10.19 0.45
N ASP A 123 1.50 -9.15 -0.03
CA ASP A 123 2.09 -9.02 -1.39
C ASP A 123 1.10 -9.25 -2.55
N ASN A 124 -0.20 -9.06 -2.29
CA ASN A 124 -1.25 -9.44 -3.24
C ASN A 124 -1.32 -8.52 -4.48
N ASN A 125 -1.00 -7.24 -4.35
CA ASN A 125 -1.07 -6.25 -5.43
C ASN A 125 -2.42 -6.23 -6.17
N GLN A 126 -3.53 -6.24 -5.46
CA GLN A 126 -4.88 -6.39 -6.03
C GLN A 126 -5.84 -5.26 -5.68
N THR A 127 -5.72 -4.64 -4.51
CA THR A 127 -6.73 -3.72 -3.96
C THR A 127 -6.98 -2.52 -4.87
N GLY A 128 -5.93 -1.88 -5.40
CA GLY A 128 -6.07 -0.70 -6.26
C GLY A 128 -6.80 -1.01 -7.56
N GLN A 129 -6.46 -2.10 -8.22
CA GLN A 129 -7.09 -2.55 -9.46
C GLN A 129 -8.54 -2.97 -9.24
N MET A 130 -8.84 -3.67 -8.14
CA MET A 130 -10.20 -4.03 -7.76
C MET A 130 -11.05 -2.78 -7.46
N LEU A 131 -10.47 -1.80 -6.75
CA LEU A 131 -11.15 -0.53 -6.48
C LEU A 131 -11.48 0.21 -7.77
N ALA A 132 -10.53 0.26 -8.72
CA ALA A 132 -10.75 0.89 -10.01
C ALA A 132 -11.90 0.23 -10.79
N ALA A 133 -11.93 -1.10 -10.81
CA ALA A 133 -13.01 -1.86 -11.44
C ALA A 133 -14.38 -1.61 -10.77
N LEU A 134 -14.43 -1.57 -9.42
CA LEU A 134 -15.67 -1.35 -8.68
C LEU A 134 -16.20 0.07 -8.82
N THR A 135 -15.33 1.07 -8.95
CA THR A 135 -15.72 2.49 -9.07
C THR A 135 -15.90 2.94 -10.51
N GLY A 136 -15.42 2.18 -11.49
CA GLY A 136 -15.35 2.59 -12.89
C GLY A 136 -14.35 3.71 -13.16
N MET A 137 -13.47 4.05 -12.20
CA MET A 137 -12.44 5.07 -12.35
C MET A 137 -11.27 4.55 -13.19
N ALA A 138 -10.65 5.45 -13.96
CA ALA A 138 -9.43 5.12 -14.69
C ALA A 138 -8.31 4.70 -13.72
N GLN A 139 -7.42 3.77 -14.13
CA GLN A 139 -6.34 3.30 -13.28
C GLN A 139 -4.95 3.44 -13.90
N GLY A 140 -3.98 3.91 -13.10
CA GLY A 140 -2.55 3.90 -13.40
C GLY A 140 -1.80 3.13 -12.32
N THR A 141 -1.20 1.99 -12.70
CA THR A 141 -0.54 1.08 -11.76
C THR A 141 0.97 1.25 -11.78
N PHE A 142 1.61 1.03 -10.61
CA PHE A 142 3.08 0.99 -10.44
C PHE A 142 3.75 2.32 -10.80
N ALA A 143 3.16 3.44 -10.40
CA ALA A 143 3.65 4.77 -10.74
C ALA A 143 5.07 5.00 -10.21
N SER A 144 5.98 5.36 -11.10
CA SER A 144 7.33 5.87 -10.81
C SER A 144 7.43 7.38 -11.02
N ALA A 145 6.45 7.99 -11.71
CA ALA A 145 6.25 9.44 -11.75
C ALA A 145 4.75 9.74 -11.93
N VAL A 146 4.31 10.85 -11.33
CA VAL A 146 2.93 11.36 -11.44
C VAL A 146 2.97 12.86 -11.72
N SER A 147 2.17 13.32 -12.67
CA SER A 147 1.95 14.75 -12.88
C SER A 147 0.49 15.01 -13.24
N ILE A 148 -0.03 16.17 -12.82
CA ILE A 148 -1.39 16.60 -13.11
C ILE A 148 -1.34 17.71 -14.16
N ASP A 149 -2.16 17.56 -15.21
CA ASP A 149 -2.33 18.54 -16.27
C ASP A 149 -3.83 18.70 -16.57
N GLY A 150 -4.41 19.79 -16.05
CA GLY A 150 -5.82 20.07 -16.15
C GLY A 150 -6.70 18.96 -15.54
N ASP A 151 -7.48 18.30 -16.37
CA ASP A 151 -8.36 17.20 -16.02
C ASP A 151 -7.71 15.81 -16.14
N LYS A 152 -6.41 15.76 -16.39
CA LYS A 152 -5.65 14.52 -16.59
C LYS A 152 -4.58 14.31 -15.54
N VAL A 153 -4.36 13.07 -15.20
CA VAL A 153 -3.18 12.61 -14.47
C VAL A 153 -2.31 11.78 -15.42
N ASN A 154 -1.07 12.19 -15.60
CA ASN A 154 -0.05 11.44 -16.34
C ASN A 154 0.68 10.55 -15.35
N VAL A 155 0.71 9.26 -15.64
CA VAL A 155 1.35 8.24 -14.80
C VAL A 155 2.44 7.56 -15.61
N THR A 156 3.69 7.72 -15.19
CA THR A 156 4.81 6.96 -15.74
C THR A 156 5.02 5.71 -14.88
N ARG A 157 5.14 4.58 -15.53
CA ARG A 157 5.29 3.25 -14.91
C ARG A 157 6.42 2.48 -15.58
N GLU A 158 7.06 1.62 -14.83
CA GLU A 158 8.06 0.71 -15.38
C GLU A 158 7.38 -0.57 -15.84
N VAL A 159 7.70 -0.97 -17.05
CA VAL A 159 7.26 -2.23 -17.68
C VAL A 159 8.48 -2.96 -18.23
N ASP A 160 8.36 -4.21 -18.62
CA ASP A 160 9.51 -5.03 -19.07
C ASP A 160 10.27 -4.40 -20.26
N SER A 161 9.57 -3.66 -21.10
CA SER A 161 10.16 -2.97 -22.26
C SER A 161 10.75 -1.57 -21.93
N GLY A 162 10.66 -1.09 -20.68
CA GLY A 162 11.15 0.23 -20.26
C GLY A 162 10.10 1.08 -19.55
N LEU A 163 10.08 2.37 -19.82
CA LEU A 163 9.13 3.31 -19.22
C LEU A 163 7.92 3.52 -20.14
N GLN A 164 6.72 3.47 -19.56
CA GLN A 164 5.47 3.78 -20.23
C GLN A 164 4.77 4.92 -19.51
N THR A 165 4.42 5.99 -20.21
CA THR A 165 3.58 7.07 -19.66
C THR A 165 2.17 6.97 -20.23
N ILE A 166 1.18 6.92 -19.35
CA ILE A 166 -0.25 6.91 -19.71
C ILE A 166 -0.93 8.16 -19.14
N ALA A 167 -1.84 8.74 -19.90
CA ALA A 167 -2.69 9.85 -19.48
C ALA A 167 -4.08 9.32 -19.12
N LEU A 168 -4.54 9.58 -17.90
CA LEU A 168 -5.84 9.17 -17.40
C LEU A 168 -6.71 10.40 -17.17
N THR A 169 -7.98 10.34 -17.55
CA THR A 169 -8.95 11.37 -17.19
C THR A 169 -9.37 11.20 -15.73
N LEU A 170 -9.40 12.29 -14.99
CA LEU A 170 -9.89 12.32 -13.61
C LEU A 170 -11.42 12.14 -13.58
N PRO A 171 -12.00 11.46 -12.56
CA PRO A 171 -11.33 10.88 -11.41
C PRO A 171 -10.55 9.59 -11.74
N ALA A 172 -9.43 9.37 -11.07
CA ALA A 172 -8.54 8.25 -11.34
C ALA A 172 -7.98 7.62 -10.06
N ILE A 173 -7.54 6.37 -10.19
CA ILE A 173 -6.86 5.62 -9.14
C ILE A 173 -5.42 5.34 -9.59
N VAL A 174 -4.46 5.70 -8.74
CA VAL A 174 -3.03 5.49 -8.99
C VAL A 174 -2.45 4.61 -7.89
N THR A 175 -1.73 3.56 -8.29
CA THR A 175 -0.95 2.77 -7.34
C THR A 175 0.52 3.13 -7.44
N THR A 176 1.20 3.27 -6.29
CA THR A 176 2.57 3.79 -6.23
C THR A 176 3.62 2.69 -6.12
N ASP A 177 4.70 2.85 -6.87
CA ASP A 177 5.96 2.12 -6.69
C ASP A 177 6.88 2.86 -5.71
N LEU A 178 7.88 2.18 -5.14
CA LEU A 178 8.86 2.79 -4.23
C LEU A 178 9.75 3.84 -4.91
N ARG A 179 9.82 3.86 -6.23
CA ARG A 179 10.63 4.79 -7.01
C ARG A 179 9.98 6.13 -7.28
N LEU A 180 8.68 6.29 -6.93
CA LEU A 180 7.93 7.52 -7.19
C LEU A 180 8.53 8.73 -6.45
N ASN A 181 8.88 8.55 -5.18
CA ASN A 181 9.44 9.59 -4.34
C ASN A 181 10.18 9.00 -3.13
N GLU A 182 10.81 9.87 -2.35
CA GLU A 182 11.38 9.56 -1.05
C GLU A 182 10.48 10.19 0.04
N PRO A 183 9.87 9.39 0.94
CA PRO A 183 9.00 9.91 1.98
C PRO A 183 9.76 10.77 2.99
N ARG A 184 9.14 11.86 3.39
CA ARG A 184 9.65 12.75 4.45
C ARG A 184 9.52 12.12 5.83
N TYR A 185 10.29 12.63 6.77
CA TYR A 185 10.11 12.34 8.19
C TYR A 185 9.15 13.35 8.83
N ALA A 186 8.27 12.87 9.71
CA ALA A 186 7.41 13.75 10.49
C ALA A 186 8.22 14.50 11.54
N SER A 187 8.12 15.83 11.58
CA SER A 187 8.73 16.65 12.62
C SER A 187 7.97 16.56 13.95
N LEU A 188 8.64 16.77 15.07
CA LEU A 188 7.99 16.79 16.40
C LEU A 188 6.80 17.75 16.47
N PRO A 189 6.87 19.01 15.97
CA PRO A 189 5.72 19.89 15.92
C PRO A 189 4.55 19.32 15.14
N ASN A 190 4.80 18.64 14.02
CA ASN A 190 3.75 18.04 13.20
C ASN A 190 3.11 16.82 13.88
N ILE A 191 3.88 16.02 14.61
CA ILE A 191 3.37 14.92 15.43
C ILE A 191 2.42 15.48 16.53
N MET A 192 2.79 16.57 17.18
CA MET A 192 1.94 17.21 18.19
C MET A 192 0.64 17.78 17.57
N LYS A 193 0.74 18.42 16.41
CA LYS A 193 -0.42 18.94 15.67
C LYS A 193 -1.34 17.80 15.20
N ALA A 194 -0.79 16.69 14.75
CA ALA A 194 -1.54 15.52 14.27
C ALA A 194 -2.48 14.94 15.32
N LYS A 195 -2.14 15.05 16.62
CA LYS A 195 -3.03 14.60 17.72
C LYS A 195 -4.38 15.30 17.74
N ARG A 196 -4.45 16.54 17.23
CA ARG A 196 -5.67 17.39 17.20
C ARG A 196 -6.38 17.38 15.85
N LYS A 197 -5.75 16.85 14.80
CA LYS A 197 -6.40 16.76 13.48
C LYS A 197 -7.59 15.79 13.52
N PRO A 198 -8.65 16.03 12.72
CA PRO A 198 -9.82 15.19 12.68
C PRO A 198 -9.48 13.73 12.30
N LEU A 199 -10.01 12.79 13.07
CA LEU A 199 -10.00 11.37 12.77
C LEU A 199 -11.40 10.84 13.07
N VAL A 200 -12.10 10.40 12.04
CA VAL A 200 -13.44 9.84 12.11
C VAL A 200 -13.34 8.32 12.11
N VAL A 201 -14.08 7.68 12.99
CA VAL A 201 -14.20 6.21 13.04
C VAL A 201 -15.58 5.81 12.56
N LYS A 202 -15.64 4.87 11.62
CA LYS A 202 -16.86 4.27 11.09
C LYS A 202 -16.77 2.76 11.29
N ALA A 203 -17.81 2.11 11.75
CA ALA A 203 -17.81 0.65 11.84
C ALA A 203 -17.97 0.04 10.43
N ALA A 204 -17.21 -1.01 10.12
CA ALA A 204 -17.33 -1.69 8.83
C ALA A 204 -18.74 -2.28 8.61
N ALA A 205 -19.43 -2.67 9.68
CA ALA A 205 -20.80 -3.18 9.65
C ALA A 205 -21.82 -2.14 9.15
N ASP A 206 -21.56 -0.84 9.36
CA ASP A 206 -22.49 0.24 8.97
C ASP A 206 -22.60 0.41 7.45
N PHE A 207 -21.65 -0.16 6.70
CA PHE A 207 -21.67 -0.09 5.22
C PHE A 207 -22.56 -1.13 4.55
N GLY A 208 -23.09 -2.10 5.31
CA GLY A 208 -24.00 -3.14 4.78
C GLY A 208 -23.40 -4.03 3.70
N ILE A 209 -22.08 -4.25 3.74
CA ILE A 209 -21.32 -5.06 2.78
C ILE A 209 -21.10 -6.44 3.36
N ASP A 210 -21.29 -7.48 2.55
CA ASP A 210 -20.82 -8.82 2.89
C ASP A 210 -19.28 -8.87 2.83
N LEU A 211 -18.68 -9.00 4.01
CA LEU A 211 -17.23 -9.07 4.22
C LEU A 211 -16.73 -10.49 4.46
N THR A 212 -17.55 -11.50 4.20
CA THR A 212 -17.17 -12.90 4.36
C THR A 212 -15.87 -13.18 3.60
N ALA A 213 -14.87 -13.66 4.31
CA ALA A 213 -13.59 -14.04 3.73
C ALA A 213 -13.76 -15.24 2.78
N ARG A 214 -13.14 -15.18 1.61
CA ARG A 214 -13.14 -16.25 0.60
C ARG A 214 -11.91 -17.13 0.69
N THR A 215 -10.92 -16.70 1.48
CA THR A 215 -9.67 -17.42 1.70
C THR A 215 -9.47 -17.64 3.19
N ASN A 216 -8.86 -18.79 3.55
CA ASN A 216 -8.49 -19.11 4.92
C ASN A 216 -7.00 -19.36 5.00
N LEU A 217 -6.33 -18.71 5.95
CA LEU A 217 -4.93 -18.98 6.26
C LEU A 217 -4.84 -20.33 6.98
N ILE A 218 -4.27 -21.33 6.30
CA ILE A 218 -4.16 -22.69 6.83
C ILE A 218 -2.91 -22.84 7.70
N LYS A 219 -1.78 -22.31 7.21
CA LYS A 219 -0.48 -22.49 7.87
C LYS A 219 0.52 -21.42 7.44
N VAL A 220 1.35 -21.00 8.39
CA VAL A 220 2.53 -20.13 8.14
C VAL A 220 3.78 -20.87 8.56
N THR A 221 4.80 -20.90 7.71
CA THR A 221 6.11 -21.48 8.02
C THR A 221 7.22 -20.48 7.69
N PRO A 222 8.34 -20.49 8.43
CA PRO A 222 9.49 -19.71 8.02
C PRO A 222 10.00 -20.21 6.67
N PRO A 223 10.69 -19.34 5.89
CA PRO A 223 11.36 -19.78 4.66
C PRO A 223 12.33 -20.91 4.95
N ALA A 224 12.47 -21.84 4.00
CA ALA A 224 13.48 -22.90 4.08
C ALA A 224 14.90 -22.27 4.16
N GLU A 225 15.76 -22.85 4.97
CA GLU A 225 17.15 -22.43 5.03
C GLU A 225 17.82 -22.65 3.67
N ARG A 226 18.43 -21.58 3.17
CA ARG A 226 19.22 -21.68 1.93
C ARG A 226 20.58 -22.31 2.27
N LYS A 227 20.96 -23.34 1.52
CA LYS A 227 22.32 -23.87 1.57
C LYS A 227 23.29 -22.82 1.03
N ALA A 228 24.51 -22.83 1.56
CA ALA A 228 25.58 -22.02 1.01
C ALA A 228 25.80 -22.38 -0.46
N GLY A 229 26.11 -21.40 -1.28
CA GLY A 229 26.54 -21.66 -2.66
C GLY A 229 27.87 -22.40 -2.73
N ILE A 230 28.22 -22.88 -3.90
CA ILE A 230 29.51 -23.44 -4.22
C ILE A 230 30.37 -22.42 -4.95
N ILE A 231 31.61 -22.28 -4.58
CA ILE A 231 32.59 -21.51 -5.33
C ILE A 231 33.12 -22.43 -6.43
N VAL A 232 33.03 -21.99 -7.67
CA VAL A 232 33.53 -22.71 -8.85
C VAL A 232 34.90 -22.19 -9.21
N GLU A 233 35.75 -23.06 -9.78
CA GLU A 233 37.15 -22.74 -10.10
C GLU A 233 37.34 -22.12 -11.48
N SER A 234 36.34 -22.27 -12.38
CA SER A 234 36.43 -21.76 -13.75
C SER A 234 35.06 -21.26 -14.26
N ILE A 235 35.10 -20.46 -15.32
CA ILE A 235 33.92 -20.01 -16.05
C ILE A 235 33.17 -21.20 -16.70
N ASP A 236 33.94 -22.16 -17.26
CA ASP A 236 33.34 -23.33 -17.90
C ASP A 236 32.57 -24.19 -16.89
N GLU A 237 33.10 -24.39 -15.69
CA GLU A 237 32.40 -25.07 -14.60
C GLU A 237 31.14 -24.31 -14.18
N LEU A 238 31.21 -22.98 -14.12
CA LEU A 238 30.01 -22.16 -13.81
C LEU A 238 28.92 -22.36 -14.86
N VAL A 239 29.28 -22.27 -16.13
CA VAL A 239 28.33 -22.46 -17.25
C VAL A 239 27.74 -23.88 -17.23
N GLU A 240 28.55 -24.89 -17.02
CA GLU A 240 28.07 -26.27 -16.91
C GLU A 240 27.09 -26.45 -15.79
N LYS A 241 27.37 -25.93 -14.58
CA LYS A 241 26.48 -26.01 -13.43
C LYS A 241 25.17 -25.21 -13.64
N LEU A 242 25.24 -24.01 -14.22
CA LEU A 242 24.07 -23.21 -14.53
C LEU A 242 23.17 -23.89 -15.59
N LYS A 243 23.78 -24.58 -16.55
CA LYS A 243 23.05 -25.29 -17.61
C LYS A 243 22.49 -26.63 -17.14
N ASN A 244 23.32 -27.47 -16.50
CA ASN A 244 22.99 -28.88 -16.25
C ASN A 244 22.35 -29.10 -14.86
N GLU A 245 22.81 -28.37 -13.82
CA GLU A 245 22.29 -28.49 -12.44
C GLU A 245 21.17 -27.49 -12.14
N ALA A 246 21.44 -26.21 -12.30
CA ALA A 246 20.48 -25.16 -12.00
C ALA A 246 19.41 -24.96 -13.10
N LYS A 247 19.70 -25.33 -14.35
CA LYS A 247 18.82 -25.25 -15.53
C LYS A 247 18.25 -23.84 -15.75
N VAL A 248 19.06 -22.81 -15.51
CA VAL A 248 18.68 -21.39 -15.66
C VAL A 248 19.19 -20.78 -16.97
N ILE A 249 20.04 -21.47 -17.70
CA ILE A 249 20.51 -21.13 -19.06
C ILE A 249 20.37 -22.36 -19.99
N SER A 250 20.10 -22.10 -21.27
CA SER A 250 19.96 -23.11 -22.33
C SER A 250 21.30 -23.47 -22.96
#